data_f8e706ebcee4ec6ef71db565ab0825f8
#
_entry.id   f8e706ebcee4ec6ef71db565ab0825f8
#
_cell.length_a   1.000
_cell.length_b   1.000
_cell.length_c   1.000
_cell.angle_alpha   90.00
_cell.angle_beta   90.00
_cell.angle_gamma   90.00
#
_symmetry.space_group_name_H-M   'P 1'
#
loop_
_entity.id
_entity.type
_entity.pdbx_description
1 polymer ?
#
loop_
_entity_poly.entity_id
_entity_poly.type
_entity_poly.pdbx_seq_one_letter_code
_entity_poly.pdbx_strand_id
1 'polypeptide(L)'
;MAVQLAAAALSLVALGARAGAGAEELPVPAWAGYVRALPPYVPQRQVSGTVRSWGHGFLKVMMHDWEEGFHRFQPQVRFQDDLASSAAAMAGLYSRRANLGVLAREIVPMETAAYRKVAGQDPFPVTVLTGSYGDPDKIMALGVFVNKANPLARLDFDQLDAIFGAEHLRGAHGNIRTWGQLVLTGAWKDRPIHPFSGPANEAPAFYFSQTVMGGSVLWNCALRQFDDVPLPGGRHIDGYQRVVDALAQDPDGIALTGAGYRNPNAKLLAIAVAPDGRYVDPTKANVADLDYPLARAVKFYINDGPKIRPNPAVIEFLRYILSRDGQTQVLREGVFLPLTPQTVSAQLRKLHD
;
A
#
# COMPACT_ATOMS: atom_id res chain seq x y z
N MET A 1 53.23 -62.04 -15.07
CA MET A 1 52.61 -60.74 -15.33
C MET A 1 52.21 -60.14 -14.01
N ALA A 2 52.99 -59.20 -13.53
CA ALA A 2 52.85 -58.57 -12.23
C ALA A 2 52.10 -57.25 -12.43
N VAL A 3 50.99 -57.04 -11.69
CA VAL A 3 50.25 -55.77 -11.59
C VAL A 3 50.73 -55.09 -10.34
N GLN A 4 51.38 -53.95 -10.50
CA GLN A 4 51.80 -53.06 -9.40
C GLN A 4 50.59 -52.21 -8.94
N LEU A 5 50.25 -52.28 -7.63
CA LEU A 5 49.39 -51.34 -6.96
C LEU A 5 50.20 -50.12 -6.53
N ALA A 6 49.78 -48.93 -6.99
CA ALA A 6 50.29 -47.67 -6.50
C ALA A 6 49.42 -47.16 -5.35
N ALA A 7 50.00 -46.98 -4.19
CA ALA A 7 49.35 -46.38 -3.03
C ALA A 7 49.41 -44.85 -3.15
N ALA A 8 48.24 -44.18 -3.18
CA ALA A 8 48.12 -42.74 -3.13
C ALA A 8 48.03 -42.30 -1.66
N ALA A 9 49.00 -41.52 -1.20
CA ALA A 9 48.98 -40.87 0.11
C ALA A 9 48.01 -39.70 0.13
N LEU A 10 46.99 -39.75 0.98
CA LEU A 10 46.13 -38.62 1.31
C LEU A 10 46.85 -37.65 2.26
N SER A 11 47.18 -36.46 1.76
CA SER A 11 47.62 -35.35 2.57
C SER A 11 46.40 -34.66 3.20
N LEU A 12 46.21 -34.75 4.51
CA LEU A 12 45.29 -33.94 5.26
C LEU A 12 45.76 -32.49 5.28
N VAL A 13 45.07 -31.61 4.56
CA VAL A 13 45.21 -30.16 4.72
C VAL A 13 44.28 -29.75 5.85
N ALA A 14 44.84 -29.33 6.97
CA ALA A 14 44.11 -28.71 8.06
C ALA A 14 43.54 -27.37 7.60
N LEU A 15 42.21 -27.29 7.41
CA LEU A 15 41.53 -26.03 7.23
C LEU A 15 41.47 -25.32 8.60
N GLY A 16 42.32 -24.30 8.76
CA GLY A 16 42.24 -23.36 9.86
C GLY A 16 40.90 -22.64 9.82
N ALA A 17 40.15 -22.77 10.90
CA ALA A 17 38.96 -22.00 11.13
C ALA A 17 39.28 -20.50 11.14
N ARG A 18 38.96 -19.79 10.07
CA ARG A 18 38.90 -18.33 10.07
C ARG A 18 37.68 -17.95 10.88
N ALA A 19 37.90 -17.33 12.04
CA ALA A 19 36.89 -16.64 12.82
C ALA A 19 36.12 -15.67 11.89
N GLY A 20 34.81 -15.82 11.88
CA GLY A 20 33.93 -15.04 11.03
C GLY A 20 34.10 -13.55 11.25
N ALA A 21 34.36 -12.82 10.17
CA ALA A 21 34.06 -11.40 10.14
C ALA A 21 32.58 -11.24 10.50
N GLY A 22 32.29 -10.44 11.53
CA GLY A 22 30.94 -10.17 11.98
C GLY A 22 30.10 -9.76 10.78
N ALA A 23 29.00 -10.45 10.55
CA ALA A 23 27.98 -10.00 9.63
C ALA A 23 27.57 -8.61 10.13
N GLU A 24 27.87 -7.59 9.35
CA GLU A 24 27.45 -6.22 9.58
C GLU A 24 25.93 -6.27 9.62
N GLU A 25 25.35 -6.16 10.83
CA GLU A 25 23.92 -6.22 11.03
C GLU A 25 23.33 -5.03 10.29
N LEU A 26 22.64 -5.28 9.17
CA LEU A 26 22.00 -4.23 8.38
C LEU A 26 21.16 -3.36 9.33
N PRO A 27 21.24 -2.03 9.25
CA PRO A 27 20.53 -1.15 10.15
C PRO A 27 19.03 -1.50 10.13
N VAL A 28 18.51 -1.87 11.30
CA VAL A 28 17.10 -2.22 11.48
C VAL A 28 16.27 -0.99 11.06
N PRO A 29 15.38 -1.10 10.08
CA PRO A 29 14.57 0.04 9.64
C PRO A 29 13.80 0.66 10.82
N ALA A 30 13.62 1.98 10.82
CA ALA A 30 12.93 2.69 11.90
C ALA A 30 11.54 2.08 12.23
N TRP A 31 10.80 1.63 11.22
CA TRP A 31 9.49 0.97 11.40
C TRP A 31 9.55 -0.38 12.13
N ALA A 32 10.68 -1.07 12.12
CA ALA A 32 10.83 -2.25 12.97
C ALA A 32 10.89 -1.90 14.46
N GLY A 33 11.36 -0.69 14.79
CA GLY A 33 11.28 -0.12 16.14
C GLY A 33 9.84 0.09 16.61
N TYR A 34 8.94 0.48 15.71
CA TYR A 34 7.53 0.69 16.03
C TYR A 34 6.88 -0.59 16.58
N VAL A 35 7.12 -1.72 15.93
CA VAL A 35 6.54 -3.00 16.35
C VAL A 35 7.05 -3.43 17.74
N ARG A 36 8.33 -3.19 18.04
CA ARG A 36 8.88 -3.48 19.38
C ARG A 36 8.24 -2.66 20.49
N ALA A 37 7.82 -1.43 20.18
CA ALA A 37 7.16 -0.53 21.13
C ALA A 37 5.68 -0.89 21.37
N LEU A 38 5.06 -1.75 20.54
CA LEU A 38 3.68 -2.17 20.71
C LEU A 38 3.54 -3.15 21.88
N PRO A 39 2.41 -3.12 22.61
CA PRO A 39 2.11 -4.14 23.62
C PRO A 39 1.88 -5.50 22.93
N PRO A 40 2.23 -6.61 23.61
CA PRO A 40 1.86 -7.94 23.15
C PRO A 40 0.34 -8.09 23.17
N TYR A 41 -0.18 -9.07 22.40
CA TYR A 41 -1.59 -9.38 22.48
C TYR A 41 -1.92 -10.04 23.82
N VAL A 42 -2.90 -9.48 24.50
CA VAL A 42 -3.52 -10.06 25.68
C VAL A 42 -5.02 -10.12 25.44
N PRO A 43 -5.63 -11.33 25.40
CA PRO A 43 -7.09 -11.45 25.20
C PRO A 43 -7.84 -10.64 26.27
N GLN A 44 -8.76 -9.78 25.84
CA GLN A 44 -9.66 -9.11 26.79
C GLN A 44 -10.72 -10.07 27.30
N ARG A 45 -11.10 -11.03 26.46
CA ARG A 45 -12.02 -12.13 26.81
C ARG A 45 -11.72 -13.35 25.95
N GLN A 46 -12.11 -14.52 26.41
CA GLN A 46 -12.15 -15.71 25.57
C GLN A 46 -13.39 -15.62 24.66
N VAL A 47 -13.18 -15.83 23.37
CA VAL A 47 -14.23 -15.78 22.35
C VAL A 47 -14.31 -17.08 21.59
N SER A 48 -15.47 -17.34 21.01
CA SER A 48 -15.73 -18.48 20.14
C SER A 48 -16.57 -18.04 18.92
N GLY A 49 -16.72 -18.94 17.97
CA GLY A 49 -17.52 -18.69 16.77
C GLY A 49 -16.69 -18.64 15.50
N THR A 50 -17.23 -18.02 14.45
CA THR A 50 -16.58 -18.02 13.14
C THR A 50 -16.33 -16.57 12.66
N VAL A 51 -15.08 -16.26 12.36
CA VAL A 51 -14.69 -15.09 11.55
C VAL A 51 -14.88 -15.49 10.08
N ARG A 52 -15.78 -14.80 9.40
CA ARG A 52 -16.03 -15.01 7.96
C ARG A 52 -15.53 -13.80 7.19
N SER A 53 -14.44 -13.98 6.47
CA SER A 53 -13.78 -12.90 5.72
C SER A 53 -14.16 -13.02 4.24
N TRP A 54 -14.73 -11.95 3.68
CA TRP A 54 -14.95 -11.84 2.24
C TRP A 54 -14.14 -10.69 1.67
N GLY A 55 -13.57 -10.89 0.47
CA GLY A 55 -12.82 -9.83 -0.16
C GLY A 55 -11.79 -10.29 -1.18
N HIS A 56 -10.65 -9.61 -1.21
CA HIS A 56 -9.60 -9.86 -2.19
C HIS A 56 -8.41 -10.62 -1.59
N GLY A 57 -7.84 -11.54 -2.38
CA GLY A 57 -6.78 -12.46 -1.96
C GLY A 57 -5.38 -11.86 -1.81
N PHE A 58 -5.19 -10.55 -1.98
CA PHE A 58 -3.88 -9.91 -1.86
C PHE A 58 -3.22 -10.07 -0.48
N LEU A 59 -4.04 -10.30 0.55
CA LEU A 59 -3.59 -10.58 1.92
C LEU A 59 -3.68 -12.06 2.32
N LYS A 60 -3.92 -12.97 1.39
CA LYS A 60 -4.19 -14.39 1.73
C LYS A 60 -3.11 -15.00 2.62
N VAL A 61 -1.84 -14.76 2.35
CA VAL A 61 -0.72 -15.27 3.16
C VAL A 61 -0.73 -14.60 4.54
N MET A 62 -0.86 -13.28 4.58
CA MET A 62 -0.92 -12.51 5.83
C MET A 62 -2.13 -12.89 6.70
N MET A 63 -3.31 -13.10 6.08
CA MET A 63 -4.49 -13.57 6.80
C MET A 63 -4.23 -14.92 7.48
N HIS A 64 -3.67 -15.86 6.74
CA HIS A 64 -3.30 -17.17 7.29
C HIS A 64 -2.34 -17.07 8.49
N ASP A 65 -1.28 -16.26 8.37
CA ASP A 65 -0.31 -16.05 9.45
C ASP A 65 -0.96 -15.41 10.70
N TRP A 66 -1.85 -14.44 10.49
CA TRP A 66 -2.61 -13.84 11.58
C TRP A 66 -3.57 -14.81 12.24
N GLU A 67 -4.26 -15.64 11.47
CA GLU A 67 -5.21 -16.65 11.95
C GLU A 67 -4.51 -17.72 12.79
N GLU A 68 -3.40 -18.26 12.28
CA GLU A 68 -2.58 -19.22 13.04
C GLU A 68 -2.03 -18.60 14.33
N GLY A 69 -1.52 -17.37 14.26
CA GLY A 69 -1.03 -16.68 15.44
C GLY A 69 -2.12 -16.41 16.48
N PHE A 70 -3.29 -15.97 16.04
CA PHE A 70 -4.45 -15.71 16.88
C PHE A 70 -5.03 -16.98 17.52
N HIS A 71 -5.05 -18.08 16.77
CA HIS A 71 -5.58 -19.37 17.25
C HIS A 71 -4.87 -19.89 18.49
N ARG A 72 -3.59 -19.53 18.72
CA ARG A 72 -2.82 -19.87 19.94
C ARG A 72 -3.42 -19.27 21.21
N PHE A 73 -4.09 -18.12 21.08
CA PHE A 73 -4.74 -17.41 22.19
C PHE A 73 -6.24 -17.67 22.26
N GLN A 74 -6.88 -17.94 21.12
CA GLN A 74 -8.34 -18.09 20.97
C GLN A 74 -8.67 -19.38 20.19
N PRO A 75 -8.41 -20.57 20.78
CA PRO A 75 -8.51 -21.84 20.06
C PRO A 75 -9.93 -22.26 19.67
N GLN A 76 -10.96 -21.58 20.19
CA GLN A 76 -12.36 -21.86 19.86
C GLN A 76 -12.89 -21.01 18.68
N VAL A 77 -12.06 -20.11 18.12
CA VAL A 77 -12.42 -19.34 16.93
C VAL A 77 -12.07 -20.13 15.68
N ARG A 78 -13.00 -20.15 14.73
CA ARG A 78 -12.81 -20.72 13.40
C ARG A 78 -12.75 -19.62 12.36
N PHE A 79 -12.03 -19.85 11.28
CA PHE A 79 -11.92 -18.93 10.14
C PHE A 79 -12.54 -19.55 8.89
N GLN A 80 -13.17 -18.71 8.09
CA GLN A 80 -13.76 -19.08 6.81
C GLN A 80 -13.59 -17.92 5.83
N ASP A 81 -12.65 -18.05 4.91
CA ASP A 81 -12.27 -17.02 3.98
C ASP A 81 -12.83 -17.29 2.57
N ASP A 82 -13.45 -16.26 2.00
CA ASP A 82 -13.84 -16.17 0.60
C ASP A 82 -13.22 -14.91 0.01
N LEU A 83 -11.96 -15.02 -0.41
CA LEU A 83 -11.13 -13.91 -0.86
C LEU A 83 -11.06 -13.86 -2.39
N ALA A 84 -12.21 -13.87 -3.07
CA ALA A 84 -12.31 -13.89 -4.52
C ALA A 84 -12.14 -12.50 -5.17
N SER A 85 -12.72 -11.44 -4.60
CA SER A 85 -12.59 -10.07 -5.13
C SER A 85 -12.97 -9.00 -4.10
N SER A 86 -12.42 -7.78 -4.25
CA SER A 86 -12.82 -6.62 -3.43
C SER A 86 -14.31 -6.29 -3.53
N ALA A 87 -14.96 -6.54 -4.68
CA ALA A 87 -16.38 -6.29 -4.85
C ALA A 87 -17.26 -7.18 -3.95
N ALA A 88 -16.78 -8.37 -3.57
CA ALA A 88 -17.48 -9.27 -2.68
C ALA A 88 -17.47 -8.79 -1.21
N ALA A 89 -16.46 -8.04 -0.79
CA ALA A 89 -16.25 -7.65 0.62
C ALA A 89 -17.46 -6.96 1.22
N MET A 90 -17.88 -5.85 0.63
CA MET A 90 -19.02 -5.07 1.14
C MET A 90 -20.35 -5.81 0.95
N ALA A 91 -20.50 -6.57 -0.15
CA ALA A 91 -21.65 -7.42 -0.37
C ALA A 91 -21.80 -8.48 0.73
N GLY A 92 -20.69 -9.09 1.14
CA GLY A 92 -20.65 -10.03 2.26
C GLY A 92 -21.10 -9.40 3.59
N LEU A 93 -20.63 -8.18 3.87
CA LEU A 93 -20.98 -7.46 5.10
C LEU A 93 -22.47 -7.08 5.17
N TYR A 94 -23.01 -6.38 4.16
CA TYR A 94 -24.42 -5.94 4.23
C TYR A 94 -25.41 -7.09 4.08
N SER A 95 -25.03 -8.22 3.42
CA SER A 95 -25.85 -9.44 3.38
C SER A 95 -25.70 -10.31 4.64
N ARG A 96 -24.82 -9.95 5.58
CA ARG A 96 -24.48 -10.72 6.79
C ARG A 96 -23.87 -12.10 6.54
N ARG A 97 -23.39 -12.35 5.34
CA ARG A 97 -22.67 -13.58 5.00
C ARG A 97 -21.22 -13.54 5.47
N ALA A 98 -20.62 -12.34 5.46
CA ALA A 98 -19.33 -12.07 6.09
C ALA A 98 -19.50 -11.19 7.33
N ASN A 99 -18.51 -11.20 8.21
CA ASN A 99 -18.38 -10.28 9.34
C ASN A 99 -17.05 -9.51 9.31
N LEU A 100 -16.20 -9.81 8.32
CA LEU A 100 -14.97 -9.09 8.02
C LEU A 100 -14.85 -8.87 6.50
N GLY A 101 -14.68 -7.64 6.07
CA GLY A 101 -14.47 -7.24 4.68
C GLY A 101 -13.03 -6.87 4.41
N VAL A 102 -12.40 -7.51 3.41
CA VAL A 102 -10.99 -7.32 3.03
C VAL A 102 -10.92 -6.70 1.63
N LEU A 103 -10.60 -5.41 1.52
CA LEU A 103 -10.51 -4.71 0.25
C LEU A 103 -9.05 -4.47 -0.16
N ALA A 104 -8.73 -4.74 -1.44
CA ALA A 104 -7.45 -4.39 -2.07
C ALA A 104 -7.45 -2.99 -2.70
N ARG A 105 -8.47 -2.22 -2.45
CA ARG A 105 -8.67 -0.84 -2.91
C ARG A 105 -9.49 -0.06 -1.89
N GLU A 106 -9.64 1.20 -2.13
CA GLU A 106 -10.55 2.05 -1.38
C GLU A 106 -12.02 1.63 -1.63
N ILE A 107 -12.86 1.80 -0.62
CA ILE A 107 -14.31 1.58 -0.76
C ILE A 107 -14.90 2.61 -1.74
N VAL A 108 -15.77 2.16 -2.63
CA VAL A 108 -16.43 3.05 -3.57
C VAL A 108 -17.72 3.65 -2.97
N PRO A 109 -18.15 4.86 -3.42
CA PRO A 109 -19.34 5.53 -2.88
C PRO A 109 -20.61 4.68 -2.92
N MET A 110 -20.80 3.87 -3.97
CA MET A 110 -21.93 2.97 -4.12
C MET A 110 -21.95 1.85 -3.06
N GLU A 111 -20.78 1.30 -2.70
CA GLU A 111 -20.65 0.28 -1.63
C GLU A 111 -20.99 0.89 -0.27
N THR A 112 -20.50 2.10 0.00
CA THR A 112 -20.84 2.85 1.22
C THR A 112 -22.34 3.11 1.30
N ALA A 113 -22.97 3.58 0.22
CA ALA A 113 -24.41 3.84 0.16
C ALA A 113 -25.24 2.57 0.37
N ALA A 114 -24.86 1.46 -0.27
CA ALA A 114 -25.53 0.17 -0.11
C ALA A 114 -25.44 -0.34 1.33
N TYR A 115 -24.24 -0.27 1.93
CA TYR A 115 -24.05 -0.65 3.33
C TYR A 115 -24.88 0.22 4.28
N ARG A 116 -24.83 1.55 4.12
CA ARG A 116 -25.60 2.51 4.93
C ARG A 116 -27.10 2.23 4.89
N LYS A 117 -27.64 1.85 3.73
CA LYS A 117 -29.06 1.50 3.57
C LYS A 117 -29.46 0.30 4.45
N VAL A 118 -28.58 -0.68 4.62
CA VAL A 118 -28.84 -1.89 5.41
C VAL A 118 -28.47 -1.70 6.88
N ALA A 119 -27.30 -1.17 7.17
CA ALA A 119 -26.75 -1.05 8.51
C ALA A 119 -27.24 0.20 9.29
N GLY A 120 -27.70 1.23 8.59
CA GLY A 120 -28.14 2.50 9.17
C GLY A 120 -27.02 3.50 9.41
N GLN A 121 -25.77 3.14 9.08
CA GLN A 121 -24.58 3.99 9.17
C GLN A 121 -23.55 3.54 8.15
N ASP A 122 -22.45 4.28 8.02
CA ASP A 122 -21.34 3.95 7.15
C ASP A 122 -20.59 2.70 7.63
N PRO A 123 -19.92 1.96 6.72
CA PRO A 123 -19.08 0.83 7.08
C PRO A 123 -17.98 1.27 8.03
N PHE A 124 -17.69 0.46 9.04
CA PHE A 124 -16.67 0.78 10.04
C PHE A 124 -15.29 0.32 9.58
N PRO A 125 -14.36 1.26 9.28
CA PRO A 125 -13.01 0.92 8.84
C PRO A 125 -12.04 0.77 9.99
N VAL A 126 -11.22 -0.29 9.96
CA VAL A 126 -10.07 -0.48 10.83
C VAL A 126 -8.82 -0.56 9.98
N THR A 127 -7.88 0.36 10.16
CA THR A 127 -6.57 0.31 9.50
C THR A 127 -5.72 -0.76 10.18
N VAL A 128 -5.27 -1.74 9.40
CA VAL A 128 -4.57 -2.93 9.91
C VAL A 128 -3.08 -2.96 9.59
N LEU A 129 -2.68 -2.31 8.50
CA LEU A 129 -1.29 -2.11 8.09
C LEU A 129 -1.19 -0.98 7.06
N THR A 130 0.01 -0.48 6.81
CA THR A 130 0.30 0.39 5.68
C THR A 130 0.59 -0.47 4.45
N GLY A 131 0.14 -0.01 3.28
CA GLY A 131 0.41 -0.69 2.02
C GLY A 131 1.90 -0.76 1.68
N SER A 132 2.24 -1.33 0.54
CA SER A 132 3.63 -1.43 0.11
C SER A 132 4.19 -0.07 -0.32
N TYR A 133 5.52 0.00 -0.38
CA TYR A 133 6.18 1.18 -0.92
C TYR A 133 6.15 1.22 -2.46
N GLY A 134 6.15 0.07 -3.14
CA GLY A 134 6.20 0.03 -4.60
C GLY A 134 5.83 -1.31 -5.22
N ASP A 135 5.13 -2.19 -4.52
CA ASP A 135 4.59 -3.42 -5.07
C ASP A 135 3.13 -3.16 -5.51
N PRO A 136 2.80 -3.23 -6.81
CA PRO A 136 1.48 -2.90 -7.32
C PRO A 136 0.38 -3.81 -6.78
N ASP A 137 0.69 -5.09 -6.53
CA ASP A 137 -0.26 -6.07 -6.00
C ASP A 137 -0.55 -5.90 -4.50
N LYS A 138 0.14 -4.97 -3.82
CA LYS A 138 0.14 -4.80 -2.36
C LYS A 138 -0.26 -3.39 -1.90
N ILE A 139 -1.25 -2.78 -2.56
CA ILE A 139 -1.74 -1.42 -2.23
C ILE A 139 -0.58 -0.42 -2.12
N MET A 140 0.18 -0.28 -3.20
CA MET A 140 1.37 0.57 -3.23
C MET A 140 1.06 2.04 -2.94
N ALA A 141 1.95 2.74 -2.23
CA ALA A 141 1.96 4.19 -2.15
C ALA A 141 2.22 4.79 -3.54
N LEU A 142 1.54 5.89 -3.86
CA LEU A 142 1.78 6.57 -5.14
C LEU A 142 2.91 7.60 -5.00
N GLY A 143 3.70 7.71 -6.06
CA GLY A 143 4.73 8.73 -6.24
C GLY A 143 4.45 9.58 -7.46
N VAL A 144 4.76 10.86 -7.36
CA VAL A 144 4.76 11.78 -8.50
C VAL A 144 6.21 12.05 -8.89
N PHE A 145 6.53 11.78 -10.14
CA PHE A 145 7.89 11.89 -10.66
C PHE A 145 7.98 12.93 -11.76
N VAL A 146 9.13 13.56 -11.86
CA VAL A 146 9.56 14.34 -13.02
C VAL A 146 10.91 13.84 -13.51
N ASN A 147 11.27 14.18 -14.76
CA ASN A 147 12.61 13.92 -15.26
C ASN A 147 13.64 14.61 -14.35
N LYS A 148 14.78 13.98 -14.13
CA LYS A 148 15.85 14.49 -13.26
C LYS A 148 16.34 15.90 -13.66
N ALA A 149 16.28 16.23 -14.95
CA ALA A 149 16.65 17.55 -15.45
C ALA A 149 15.63 18.66 -15.09
N ASN A 150 14.39 18.31 -14.75
CA ASN A 150 13.36 19.27 -14.37
C ASN A 150 13.68 19.87 -12.98
N PRO A 151 13.70 21.20 -12.81
CA PRO A 151 14.03 21.82 -11.52
C PRO A 151 12.93 21.73 -10.46
N LEU A 152 11.68 21.33 -10.84
CA LEU A 152 10.57 21.21 -9.89
C LEU A 152 10.93 20.25 -8.75
N ALA A 153 10.56 20.62 -7.52
CA ALA A 153 10.84 19.82 -6.33
C ALA A 153 9.58 19.34 -5.58
N ARG A 154 8.44 20.00 -5.80
CA ARG A 154 7.22 19.77 -5.01
C ARG A 154 5.96 20.18 -5.75
N LEU A 155 4.83 19.55 -5.40
CA LEU A 155 3.48 19.90 -5.87
C LEU A 155 2.46 19.70 -4.73
N ASP A 156 1.37 20.42 -4.80
CA ASP A 156 0.19 20.19 -3.97
C ASP A 156 -0.94 19.48 -4.75
N PHE A 157 -1.99 19.09 -4.04
CA PHE A 157 -3.12 18.38 -4.64
C PHE A 157 -3.91 19.23 -5.64
N ASP A 158 -3.97 20.56 -5.47
CA ASP A 158 -4.69 21.44 -6.39
C ASP A 158 -3.95 21.50 -7.74
N GLN A 159 -2.62 21.56 -7.69
CA GLN A 159 -1.78 21.48 -8.90
C GLN A 159 -1.85 20.09 -9.54
N LEU A 160 -1.86 19.02 -8.75
CA LEU A 160 -1.98 17.66 -9.27
C LEU A 160 -3.34 17.43 -9.93
N ASP A 161 -4.45 17.89 -9.36
CA ASP A 161 -5.77 17.86 -9.97
C ASP A 161 -5.78 18.64 -11.30
N ALA A 162 -5.17 19.83 -11.33
CA ALA A 162 -5.07 20.64 -12.54
C ALA A 162 -4.17 20.03 -13.64
N ILE A 163 -3.23 19.15 -13.29
CA ILE A 163 -2.38 18.44 -14.26
C ILE A 163 -3.06 17.16 -14.77
N PHE A 164 -3.57 16.33 -13.88
CA PHE A 164 -4.05 14.98 -14.18
C PHE A 164 -5.56 14.87 -14.39
N GLY A 165 -6.35 15.75 -13.76
CA GLY A 165 -7.80 15.79 -13.88
C GLY A 165 -8.30 16.58 -15.08
N ALA A 166 -9.57 16.37 -15.44
CA ALA A 166 -10.26 17.12 -16.47
C ALA A 166 -11.34 18.07 -15.90
N GLU A 167 -11.89 17.78 -14.73
CA GLU A 167 -12.97 18.55 -14.10
C GLU A 167 -12.47 19.64 -13.16
N HIS A 168 -11.23 19.52 -12.67
CA HIS A 168 -10.56 20.48 -11.78
C HIS A 168 -11.39 20.79 -10.53
N LEU A 169 -11.89 19.75 -9.84
CA LEU A 169 -12.80 19.89 -8.70
C LEU A 169 -12.15 20.58 -7.47
N ARG A 170 -10.84 20.83 -7.53
CA ARG A 170 -10.11 21.63 -6.52
C ARG A 170 -10.02 23.11 -6.87
N GLY A 171 -10.75 23.59 -7.91
CA GLY A 171 -10.95 25.00 -8.18
C GLY A 171 -10.05 25.60 -9.26
N ALA A 172 -9.21 24.83 -9.95
CA ALA A 172 -8.46 25.33 -11.09
C ALA A 172 -9.42 25.67 -12.26
N HIS A 173 -9.10 26.71 -13.03
CA HIS A 173 -9.92 27.13 -14.18
C HIS A 173 -9.65 26.31 -15.46
N GLY A 174 -8.69 25.40 -15.42
CA GLY A 174 -8.32 24.55 -16.55
C GLY A 174 -7.02 23.81 -16.29
N ASN A 175 -6.61 22.94 -17.22
CA ASN A 175 -5.39 22.17 -17.08
C ASN A 175 -4.14 23.08 -17.04
N ILE A 176 -3.22 22.76 -16.15
CA ILE A 176 -1.85 23.23 -16.19
C ILE A 176 -1.14 22.48 -17.32
N ARG A 177 -0.70 23.22 -18.35
CA ARG A 177 -0.14 22.66 -19.58
C ARG A 177 1.32 22.99 -19.81
N THR A 178 1.86 23.98 -19.08
CA THR A 178 3.26 24.39 -19.18
C THR A 178 3.91 24.49 -17.82
N TRP A 179 5.20 24.25 -17.78
CA TRP A 179 5.98 24.34 -16.54
C TRP A 179 6.00 25.76 -15.95
N GLY A 180 5.83 26.79 -16.78
CA GLY A 180 5.72 28.18 -16.32
C GLY A 180 4.49 28.45 -15.47
N GLN A 181 3.39 27.73 -15.67
CA GLN A 181 2.20 27.80 -14.82
C GLN A 181 2.48 27.24 -13.40
N LEU A 182 3.54 26.45 -13.25
CA LEU A 182 4.09 26.00 -11.95
C LEU A 182 5.27 26.85 -11.48
N VAL A 183 5.29 28.12 -11.90
CA VAL A 183 6.29 29.17 -11.56
C VAL A 183 7.74 28.86 -11.98
N LEU A 184 7.96 27.91 -12.89
CA LEU A 184 9.26 27.71 -13.49
C LEU A 184 9.54 28.81 -14.53
N THR A 185 10.79 29.29 -14.57
CA THR A 185 11.23 30.44 -15.39
C THR A 185 12.30 30.04 -16.40
N GLY A 186 12.76 31.01 -17.19
CA GLY A 186 13.83 30.78 -18.18
C GLY A 186 13.42 29.76 -19.23
N ALA A 187 14.31 28.83 -19.54
CA ALA A 187 14.11 27.81 -20.56
C ALA A 187 12.94 26.84 -20.27
N TRP A 188 12.40 26.83 -19.08
CA TRP A 188 11.30 25.96 -18.68
C TRP A 188 9.93 26.61 -18.83
N LYS A 189 9.84 27.94 -18.92
CA LYS A 189 8.58 28.70 -18.85
C LYS A 189 7.52 28.23 -19.82
N ASP A 190 7.90 28.06 -21.07
CA ASP A 190 6.93 27.76 -22.16
C ASP A 190 6.96 26.28 -22.57
N ARG A 191 7.73 25.44 -21.89
CA ARG A 191 7.78 24.00 -22.18
C ARG A 191 6.48 23.32 -21.76
N PRO A 192 5.97 22.38 -22.56
CA PRO A 192 4.73 21.66 -22.26
C PRO A 192 4.90 20.72 -21.06
N ILE A 193 3.78 20.27 -20.49
CA ILE A 193 3.74 19.18 -19.50
C ILE A 193 3.11 17.97 -20.16
N HIS A 194 3.81 16.84 -20.14
CA HIS A 194 3.32 15.56 -20.64
C HIS A 194 2.97 14.62 -19.48
N PRO A 195 1.69 14.43 -19.13
CA PRO A 195 1.31 13.57 -18.03
C PRO A 195 1.32 12.10 -18.43
N PHE A 196 1.91 11.26 -17.56
CA PHE A 196 2.02 9.80 -17.70
C PHE A 196 1.45 9.10 -16.48
N SER A 197 0.78 7.96 -16.66
CA SER A 197 0.34 7.09 -15.57
C SER A 197 0.26 5.62 -15.98
N GLY A 198 0.08 4.73 -15.00
CA GLY A 198 -0.49 3.43 -15.23
C GLY A 198 -1.97 3.52 -15.66
N PRO A 199 -2.66 2.38 -15.81
CA PRO A 199 -4.04 2.34 -16.29
C PRO A 199 -5.00 3.13 -15.37
N ALA A 200 -5.83 3.99 -15.98
CA ALA A 200 -6.78 4.85 -15.24
C ALA A 200 -7.97 4.08 -14.64
N ASN A 201 -8.17 2.84 -15.02
CA ASN A 201 -9.24 1.95 -14.53
C ASN A 201 -8.78 1.01 -13.40
N GLU A 202 -7.55 1.15 -12.93
CA GLU A 202 -7.01 0.33 -11.85
C GLU A 202 -7.10 1.00 -10.46
N ALA A 203 -6.89 0.19 -9.41
CA ALA A 203 -7.01 0.64 -8.03
C ALA A 203 -6.11 1.83 -7.65
N PRO A 204 -4.84 1.95 -8.13
CA PRO A 204 -4.01 3.12 -7.86
C PRO A 204 -4.58 4.41 -8.44
N ALA A 205 -5.09 4.37 -9.68
CA ALA A 205 -5.73 5.51 -10.33
C ALA A 205 -7.05 5.89 -9.63
N PHE A 206 -7.84 4.91 -9.22
CA PHE A 206 -9.05 5.15 -8.42
C PHE A 206 -8.70 5.84 -7.09
N TYR A 207 -7.68 5.37 -6.38
CA TYR A 207 -7.21 6.03 -5.15
C TYR A 207 -6.82 7.50 -5.40
N PHE A 208 -6.05 7.76 -6.46
CA PHE A 208 -5.65 9.12 -6.82
C PHE A 208 -6.86 9.99 -7.14
N SER A 209 -7.82 9.49 -7.88
CA SER A 209 -9.05 10.22 -8.23
C SER A 209 -9.84 10.61 -6.98
N GLN A 210 -10.00 9.69 -6.03
CA GLN A 210 -10.72 9.96 -4.77
C GLN A 210 -9.96 10.93 -3.85
N THR A 211 -8.64 10.82 -3.81
CA THR A 211 -7.80 11.57 -2.85
C THR A 211 -7.41 12.94 -3.40
N VAL A 212 -7.05 13.02 -4.68
CA VAL A 212 -6.49 14.23 -5.31
C VAL A 212 -7.53 14.95 -6.17
N MET A 213 -8.28 14.22 -7.00
CA MET A 213 -9.17 14.83 -8.01
C MET A 213 -10.60 15.08 -7.48
N GLY A 214 -10.80 15.14 -6.17
CA GLY A 214 -12.12 15.40 -5.57
C GLY A 214 -13.18 14.33 -5.87
N GLY A 215 -12.78 13.12 -6.27
CA GLY A 215 -13.66 12.02 -6.66
C GLY A 215 -14.00 11.99 -8.15
N SER A 216 -13.47 12.92 -8.96
CA SER A 216 -13.61 12.87 -10.42
C SER A 216 -12.93 11.63 -10.99
N VAL A 217 -13.60 10.99 -11.95
CA VAL A 217 -13.04 9.88 -12.73
C VAL A 217 -12.61 10.30 -14.13
N LEU A 218 -12.73 11.60 -14.44
CA LEU A 218 -12.37 12.16 -15.75
C LEU A 218 -10.92 12.65 -15.70
N TRP A 219 -10.09 11.98 -16.48
CA TRP A 219 -8.67 12.29 -16.59
C TRP A 219 -8.39 13.27 -17.72
N ASN A 220 -7.30 14.03 -17.59
CA ASN A 220 -6.78 14.89 -18.64
C ASN A 220 -6.62 14.10 -19.95
N CYS A 221 -7.19 14.61 -21.06
CA CYS A 221 -7.14 13.93 -22.35
C CYS A 221 -5.71 13.79 -22.93
N ALA A 222 -4.74 14.56 -22.42
CA ALA A 222 -3.33 14.43 -22.78
C ALA A 222 -2.61 13.32 -22.00
N LEU A 223 -3.27 12.66 -21.04
CA LEU A 223 -2.68 11.60 -20.23
C LEU A 223 -2.29 10.39 -21.09
N ARG A 224 -1.02 10.02 -21.05
CA ARG A 224 -0.53 8.78 -21.67
C ARG A 224 -0.47 7.68 -20.62
N GLN A 225 -1.15 6.58 -20.91
CA GLN A 225 -1.24 5.42 -20.02
C GLN A 225 -0.34 4.28 -20.52
N PHE A 226 0.16 3.49 -19.57
CA PHE A 226 1.05 2.36 -19.83
C PHE A 226 0.52 1.12 -19.11
N ASP A 227 0.05 0.15 -19.91
CA ASP A 227 -0.39 -1.14 -19.44
C ASP A 227 0.77 -2.13 -19.33
N ASP A 228 0.55 -3.22 -18.62
CA ASP A 228 1.42 -4.39 -18.66
C ASP A 228 1.55 -4.92 -20.09
N VAL A 229 2.75 -5.34 -20.45
CA VAL A 229 2.98 -6.01 -21.73
C VAL A 229 3.18 -7.49 -21.48
N PRO A 230 2.23 -8.35 -21.90
CA PRO A 230 2.35 -9.78 -21.71
C PRO A 230 3.53 -10.35 -22.50
N LEU A 231 4.25 -11.29 -21.88
CA LEU A 231 5.37 -12.03 -22.45
C LEU A 231 5.07 -13.53 -22.42
N PRO A 232 5.76 -14.33 -23.26
CA PRO A 232 5.64 -15.79 -23.21
C PRO A 232 5.94 -16.36 -21.83
N GLY A 233 5.21 -17.43 -21.46
CA GLY A 233 5.37 -18.10 -20.16
C GLY A 233 4.70 -17.40 -18.98
N GLY A 234 3.70 -16.55 -19.21
CA GLY A 234 2.94 -15.87 -18.16
C GLY A 234 3.67 -14.72 -17.47
N ARG A 235 4.81 -14.30 -18.01
CA ARG A 235 5.53 -13.10 -17.57
C ARG A 235 4.93 -11.86 -18.20
N HIS A 236 5.25 -10.70 -17.66
CA HIS A 236 4.88 -9.41 -18.26
C HIS A 236 6.00 -8.38 -18.00
N ILE A 237 6.00 -7.31 -18.79
CA ILE A 237 6.72 -6.08 -18.47
C ILE A 237 5.74 -5.21 -17.71
N ASP A 238 6.13 -4.84 -16.50
CA ASP A 238 5.31 -4.05 -15.58
C ASP A 238 4.99 -2.66 -16.17
N GLY A 239 3.71 -2.36 -16.32
CA GLY A 239 3.19 -1.09 -16.83
C GLY A 239 3.64 0.10 -15.99
N TYR A 240 3.67 -0.04 -14.67
CA TYR A 240 4.08 1.03 -13.76
C TYR A 240 5.58 1.35 -13.85
N GLN A 241 6.44 0.34 -14.08
CA GLN A 241 7.85 0.58 -14.40
C GLN A 241 8.00 1.27 -15.77
N ARG A 242 7.20 0.89 -16.76
CA ARG A 242 7.20 1.54 -18.09
C ARG A 242 6.84 3.02 -18.01
N VAL A 243 6.00 3.44 -17.06
CA VAL A 243 5.71 4.86 -16.80
C VAL A 243 6.99 5.62 -16.46
N VAL A 244 7.78 5.11 -15.52
CA VAL A 244 9.04 5.75 -15.08
C VAL A 244 10.09 5.72 -16.19
N ASP A 245 10.15 4.65 -16.97
CA ASP A 245 11.11 4.51 -18.08
C ASP A 245 10.77 5.46 -19.24
N ALA A 246 9.49 5.65 -19.55
CA ALA A 246 9.04 6.64 -20.53
C ALA A 246 9.34 8.08 -20.06
N LEU A 247 9.08 8.38 -18.79
CA LEU A 247 9.43 9.65 -18.17
C LEU A 247 10.94 9.96 -18.27
N ALA A 248 11.77 8.95 -18.07
CA ALA A 248 13.22 9.11 -18.14
C ALA A 248 13.74 9.57 -19.51
N GLN A 249 12.96 9.34 -20.57
CA GLN A 249 13.26 9.76 -21.96
C GLN A 249 12.59 11.09 -22.33
N ASP A 250 11.69 11.62 -21.50
CA ASP A 250 10.96 12.85 -21.77
C ASP A 250 11.24 13.89 -20.68
N PRO A 251 12.07 14.91 -20.97
CA PRO A 251 12.35 15.97 -20.00
C PRO A 251 11.12 16.80 -19.60
N ASP A 252 10.08 16.82 -20.43
CA ASP A 252 8.81 17.55 -20.20
C ASP A 252 7.75 16.69 -19.48
N GLY A 253 8.10 15.43 -19.17
CA GLY A 253 7.18 14.49 -18.55
C GLY A 253 6.95 14.76 -17.07
N ILE A 254 5.72 14.44 -16.62
CA ILE A 254 5.35 14.22 -15.23
C ILE A 254 4.63 12.87 -15.11
N ALA A 255 4.97 12.07 -14.14
CA ALA A 255 4.47 10.71 -14.04
C ALA A 255 3.84 10.41 -12.67
N LEU A 256 2.71 9.70 -12.70
CA LEU A 256 2.04 9.13 -11.54
C LEU A 256 2.19 7.61 -11.57
N THR A 257 2.91 7.06 -10.60
CA THR A 257 3.16 5.60 -10.47
C THR A 257 3.45 5.25 -9.01
N GLY A 258 3.86 4.01 -8.72
CA GLY A 258 4.24 3.62 -7.36
C GLY A 258 5.51 4.31 -6.87
N ALA A 259 5.53 4.77 -5.63
CA ALA A 259 6.67 5.48 -5.04
C ALA A 259 7.96 4.65 -4.99
N GLY A 260 7.85 3.33 -5.09
CA GLY A 260 8.97 2.38 -5.10
C GLY A 260 9.69 2.21 -6.44
N TYR A 261 9.08 2.61 -7.55
CA TYR A 261 9.69 2.47 -8.88
C TYR A 261 10.91 3.37 -9.05
N ARG A 262 11.84 2.96 -9.88
CA ARG A 262 13.15 3.66 -10.04
C ARG A 262 13.60 3.74 -11.49
N ASN A 263 14.14 4.89 -11.83
CA ASN A 263 14.96 5.12 -13.00
C ASN A 263 16.00 6.22 -12.67
N PRO A 264 17.28 6.08 -13.07
CA PRO A 264 18.32 7.08 -12.76
C PRO A 264 18.02 8.50 -13.26
N ASN A 265 17.19 8.62 -14.31
CA ASN A 265 16.79 9.89 -14.92
C ASN A 265 15.43 10.41 -14.45
N ALA A 266 14.83 9.78 -13.43
CA ALA A 266 13.60 10.23 -12.80
C ALA A 266 13.85 10.62 -11.33
N LYS A 267 13.09 11.58 -10.81
CA LYS A 267 13.11 11.96 -9.40
C LYS A 267 11.69 12.14 -8.87
N LEU A 268 11.48 11.75 -7.63
CA LEU A 268 10.25 11.96 -6.87
C LEU A 268 10.10 13.41 -6.42
N LEU A 269 8.85 13.86 -6.33
CA LEU A 269 8.49 15.16 -5.80
C LEU A 269 7.93 15.03 -4.38
N ALA A 270 8.18 16.02 -3.54
CA ALA A 270 7.48 16.19 -2.27
C ALA A 270 6.04 16.65 -2.54
N ILE A 271 5.08 16.13 -1.75
CA ILE A 271 3.65 16.41 -1.95
C ILE A 271 3.04 17.04 -0.70
N ALA A 272 2.17 18.04 -0.90
CA ALA A 272 1.29 18.60 0.12
C ALA A 272 -0.18 18.38 -0.23
N VAL A 273 -1.05 18.37 0.79
CA VAL A 273 -2.51 18.27 0.60
C VAL A 273 -3.11 19.61 0.12
N ALA A 274 -2.50 20.73 0.50
CA ALA A 274 -2.94 22.07 0.13
C ALA A 274 -1.70 22.97 -0.14
N PRO A 275 -1.88 24.07 -0.88
CA PRO A 275 -0.76 24.97 -1.27
C PRO A 275 0.06 25.52 -0.09
N ASP A 276 -0.58 25.80 1.03
CA ASP A 276 0.02 26.29 2.29
C ASP A 276 0.37 25.15 3.28
N GLY A 277 0.17 23.90 2.86
CA GLY A 277 0.41 22.71 3.67
C GLY A 277 1.89 22.30 3.77
N ARG A 278 2.15 21.33 4.64
CA ARG A 278 3.48 20.72 4.75
C ARG A 278 3.76 19.83 3.54
N TYR A 279 4.82 20.09 2.81
CA TYR A 279 5.32 19.23 1.75
C TYR A 279 6.11 18.07 2.36
N VAL A 280 5.76 16.86 2.00
CA VAL A 280 6.35 15.64 2.55
C VAL A 280 7.00 14.83 1.43
N ASP A 281 8.26 14.46 1.63
CA ASP A 281 8.98 13.59 0.70
C ASP A 281 8.44 12.15 0.75
N PRO A 282 8.32 11.46 -0.40
CA PRO A 282 7.89 10.07 -0.47
C PRO A 282 9.00 9.10 -0.04
N THR A 283 9.56 9.29 1.14
CA THR A 283 10.49 8.35 1.75
C THR A 283 9.73 7.12 2.27
N LYS A 284 10.40 5.98 2.36
CA LYS A 284 9.78 4.78 2.91
C LYS A 284 9.31 4.98 4.36
N ALA A 285 10.02 5.81 5.14
CA ALA A 285 9.61 6.18 6.50
C ALA A 285 8.30 6.98 6.51
N ASN A 286 8.22 8.06 5.74
CA ASN A 286 7.02 8.89 5.67
C ASN A 286 5.80 8.12 5.11
N VAL A 287 6.03 7.13 4.24
CA VAL A 287 4.98 6.23 3.76
C VAL A 287 4.54 5.28 4.88
N ALA A 288 5.48 4.69 5.62
CA ALA A 288 5.17 3.79 6.75
C ALA A 288 4.38 4.50 7.85
N ASP A 289 4.70 5.77 8.10
CA ASP A 289 4.03 6.60 9.11
C ASP A 289 2.67 7.14 8.66
N LEU A 290 2.30 6.94 7.38
CA LEU A 290 1.14 7.57 6.73
C LEU A 290 1.19 9.10 6.72
N ASP A 291 2.36 9.68 6.89
CA ASP A 291 2.62 11.12 6.82
C ASP A 291 2.63 11.61 5.37
N TYR A 292 3.12 10.78 4.44
CA TYR A 292 3.13 11.11 3.03
C TYR A 292 1.69 11.10 2.47
N PRO A 293 1.22 12.20 1.84
CA PRO A 293 -0.20 12.34 1.46
C PRO A 293 -0.73 11.31 0.49
N LEU A 294 0.14 10.66 -0.29
CA LEU A 294 -0.22 9.59 -1.23
C LEU A 294 0.18 8.20 -0.72
N ALA A 295 0.48 8.05 0.58
CA ALA A 295 0.57 6.76 1.24
C ALA A 295 -0.82 6.11 1.33
N ARG A 296 -0.89 4.79 1.21
CA ARG A 296 -2.15 4.04 1.25
C ARG A 296 -2.18 3.11 2.45
N ALA A 297 -3.28 3.13 3.18
CA ALA A 297 -3.51 2.23 4.31
C ALA A 297 -4.40 1.06 3.88
N VAL A 298 -4.07 -0.13 4.35
CA VAL A 298 -4.95 -1.30 4.21
C VAL A 298 -6.00 -1.24 5.31
N LYS A 299 -7.27 -1.27 4.92
CA LYS A 299 -8.40 -1.19 5.83
C LYS A 299 -9.25 -2.45 5.75
N PHE A 300 -9.54 -3.02 6.91
CA PHE A 300 -10.60 -3.98 7.05
C PHE A 300 -11.89 -3.27 7.44
N TYR A 301 -13.00 -3.81 6.98
CA TYR A 301 -14.33 -3.29 7.30
C TYR A 301 -15.10 -4.31 8.10
N ILE A 302 -15.81 -3.86 9.11
CA ILE A 302 -16.62 -4.73 9.97
C ILE A 302 -18.07 -4.25 10.04
N ASN A 303 -18.94 -5.19 10.40
CA ASN A 303 -20.30 -4.85 10.78
C ASN A 303 -20.26 -4.22 12.16
N ASP A 304 -20.57 -2.93 12.22
CA ASP A 304 -20.78 -2.17 13.44
C ASP A 304 -21.86 -1.11 13.19
N GLY A 305 -22.85 -1.03 14.06
CA GLY A 305 -23.91 -0.06 13.90
C GLY A 305 -25.22 -0.40 14.65
N PRO A 306 -26.18 0.52 14.61
CA PRO A 306 -27.40 0.38 15.39
C PRO A 306 -28.26 -0.83 15.00
N LYS A 307 -28.11 -1.33 13.77
CA LYS A 307 -28.86 -2.49 13.26
C LYS A 307 -28.01 -3.77 13.17
N ILE A 308 -26.69 -3.65 13.28
CA ILE A 308 -25.75 -4.77 13.13
C ILE A 308 -24.66 -4.62 14.17
N ARG A 309 -24.62 -5.52 15.16
CA ARG A 309 -23.56 -5.52 16.17
C ARG A 309 -22.30 -6.22 15.64
N PRO A 310 -21.11 -5.77 16.06
CA PRO A 310 -19.87 -6.43 15.68
C PRO A 310 -19.79 -7.85 16.27
N ASN A 311 -19.16 -8.75 15.55
CA ASN A 311 -18.87 -10.09 16.06
C ASN A 311 -17.72 -10.02 17.06
N PRO A 312 -17.87 -10.51 18.31
CA PRO A 312 -16.81 -10.46 19.32
C PRO A 312 -15.52 -11.14 18.90
N ALA A 313 -15.59 -12.24 18.15
CA ALA A 313 -14.39 -12.91 17.63
C ALA A 313 -13.64 -12.04 16.60
N VAL A 314 -14.35 -11.24 15.80
CA VAL A 314 -13.74 -10.29 14.86
C VAL A 314 -13.06 -9.15 15.62
N ILE A 315 -13.67 -8.61 16.67
CA ILE A 315 -13.08 -7.55 17.49
C ILE A 315 -11.77 -8.04 18.14
N GLU A 316 -11.78 -9.23 18.77
CA GLU A 316 -10.56 -9.80 19.35
C GLU A 316 -9.50 -10.11 18.29
N PHE A 317 -9.90 -10.58 17.09
CA PHE A 317 -8.97 -10.80 15.99
C PHE A 317 -8.32 -9.49 15.52
N LEU A 318 -9.10 -8.41 15.40
CA LEU A 318 -8.54 -7.10 15.07
C LEU A 318 -7.61 -6.56 16.17
N ARG A 319 -7.92 -6.80 17.45
CA ARG A 319 -7.01 -6.48 18.57
C ARG A 319 -5.69 -7.25 18.47
N TYR A 320 -5.75 -8.53 18.09
CA TYR A 320 -4.55 -9.32 17.81
C TYR A 320 -3.73 -8.74 16.66
N ILE A 321 -4.35 -8.45 15.52
CA ILE A 321 -3.68 -7.85 14.36
C ILE A 321 -2.99 -6.53 14.74
N LEU A 322 -3.64 -5.71 15.56
CA LEU A 322 -3.14 -4.42 16.03
C LEU A 322 -2.13 -4.52 17.20
N SER A 323 -1.81 -5.72 17.67
CA SER A 323 -0.81 -5.94 18.71
C SER A 323 0.60 -6.09 18.15
N ARG A 324 1.60 -6.16 19.04
CA ARG A 324 2.97 -6.52 18.66
C ARG A 324 3.04 -7.86 17.93
N ASP A 325 2.25 -8.84 18.37
CA ASP A 325 2.26 -10.18 17.77
C ASP A 325 1.77 -10.14 16.32
N GLY A 326 0.65 -9.47 16.06
CA GLY A 326 0.10 -9.30 14.72
C GLY A 326 0.99 -8.44 13.81
N GLN A 327 1.52 -7.32 14.31
CA GLN A 327 2.40 -6.45 13.53
C GLN A 327 3.79 -7.06 13.29
N THR A 328 4.23 -8.02 14.12
CA THR A 328 5.43 -8.80 13.84
C THR A 328 5.28 -9.67 12.59
N GLN A 329 4.09 -10.17 12.30
CA GLN A 329 3.84 -10.91 11.06
C GLN A 329 3.99 -10.01 9.83
N VAL A 330 3.53 -8.74 9.91
CA VAL A 330 3.73 -7.74 8.84
C VAL A 330 5.22 -7.53 8.56
N LEU A 331 6.06 -7.42 9.60
CA LEU A 331 7.52 -7.32 9.42
C LEU A 331 8.14 -8.54 8.76
N ARG A 332 7.65 -9.73 9.08
CA ARG A 332 8.17 -11.00 8.54
C ARG A 332 7.82 -11.18 7.06
N GLU A 333 6.62 -10.77 6.67
CA GLU A 333 6.20 -10.76 5.26
C GLU A 333 7.05 -9.80 4.42
N GLY A 334 7.40 -8.64 4.96
CA GLY A 334 8.48 -7.75 4.47
C GLY A 334 8.11 -6.82 3.31
N VAL A 335 6.93 -6.93 2.72
CA VAL A 335 6.45 -6.05 1.63
C VAL A 335 5.55 -4.95 2.18
N PHE A 336 4.58 -5.32 3.00
CA PHE A 336 3.76 -4.35 3.73
C PHE A 336 4.57 -3.66 4.83
N LEU A 337 4.07 -2.50 5.27
CA LEU A 337 4.70 -1.74 6.34
C LEU A 337 3.83 -1.78 7.60
N PRO A 338 4.41 -2.05 8.77
CA PRO A 338 3.67 -2.09 10.03
C PRO A 338 3.18 -0.70 10.43
N LEU A 339 2.13 -0.66 11.24
CA LEU A 339 1.57 0.57 11.78
C LEU A 339 2.45 1.17 12.88
N THR A 340 2.45 2.50 12.98
CA THR A 340 3.05 3.21 14.13
C THR A 340 2.26 2.95 15.41
N PRO A 341 2.88 3.06 16.60
CA PRO A 341 2.18 2.95 17.88
C PRO A 341 1.03 3.94 18.02
N GLN A 342 1.15 5.13 17.45
CA GLN A 342 0.08 6.14 17.44
C GLN A 342 -1.11 5.66 16.62
N THR A 343 -0.88 5.16 15.42
CA THR A 343 -1.93 4.63 14.54
C THR A 343 -2.61 3.44 15.20
N VAL A 344 -1.85 2.48 15.74
CA VAL A 344 -2.38 1.33 16.47
C VAL A 344 -3.28 1.79 17.62
N SER A 345 -2.81 2.70 18.48
CA SER A 345 -3.59 3.22 19.60
C SER A 345 -4.89 3.90 19.13
N ALA A 346 -4.84 4.65 18.02
CA ALA A 346 -6.02 5.28 17.45
C ALA A 346 -7.03 4.24 16.92
N GLN A 347 -6.57 3.16 16.30
CA GLN A 347 -7.46 2.09 15.83
C GLN A 347 -8.04 1.29 17.00
N LEU A 348 -7.25 0.94 18.01
CA LEU A 348 -7.73 0.22 19.20
C LEU A 348 -8.81 0.98 19.95
N ARG A 349 -8.71 2.33 20.05
CA ARG A 349 -9.77 3.18 20.67
C ARG A 349 -11.09 3.16 19.91
N LYS A 350 -11.10 2.80 18.64
CA LYS A 350 -12.35 2.67 17.86
C LYS A 350 -13.05 1.33 18.09
N LEU A 351 -12.31 0.30 18.51
CA LEU A 351 -12.86 -1.05 18.73
C LEU A 351 -13.54 -1.08 20.10
N HIS A 352 -14.85 -0.84 20.11
CA HIS A 352 -15.69 -0.97 21.30
C HIS A 352 -16.08 -2.44 21.51
N ASP A 353 -16.43 -2.77 22.76
CA ASP A 353 -16.90 -4.11 23.15
C ASP A 353 -18.36 -4.38 22.76
#